data_8ec40a6ff4553707d6e3893bc04ec081
#
_entry.id   8ec40a6ff4553707d6e3893bc04ec081
#
_cell.length_a   1.000
_cell.length_b   1.000
_cell.length_c   1.000
_cell.angle_alpha   90.00
_cell.angle_beta   90.00
_cell.angle_gamma   90.00
#
_symmetry.space_group_name_H-M   'P 1'
#
loop_
_entity.id
_entity.type
_entity.pdbx_description
1 polymer ?
#
loop_
_entity_poly.entity_id
_entity_poly.type
_entity_poly.pdbx_seq_one_letter_code
_entity_poly.pdbx_strand_id
1 'polypeptide(L)'
;YAVELYGKKWLYQMLAFDAFIGNEDRHENNFDVIVRDGKNYAPPIYDNGGSLLAWATDEELTDTKLRYQFDKAKPFRSRHAQQIKLLDAPVLPVCDLDTLYTEIIQAISPIFALLSEKRASAIRQYLKYRLHYLKVAMG
;
A
#
# COMPACT_ATOMS: atom_id res chain seq x y z
N TYR A 1 -14.60 14.06 8.84
CA TYR A 1 -15.56 12.92 8.77
C TYR A 1 -14.85 11.56 8.86
N ALA A 2 -13.93 11.22 7.93
CA ALA A 2 -13.24 9.91 7.96
C ALA A 2 -12.40 9.71 9.25
N VAL A 3 -11.73 10.74 9.73
CA VAL A 3 -10.99 10.69 11.01
C VAL A 3 -11.91 10.46 12.20
N GLU A 4 -13.08 11.08 12.20
CA GLU A 4 -14.09 10.89 13.26
C GLU A 4 -14.65 9.48 13.26
N LEU A 5 -14.85 8.90 12.08
CA LEU A 5 -15.46 7.59 11.90
C LEU A 5 -14.50 6.43 12.20
N TYR A 6 -13.26 6.50 11.70
CA TYR A 6 -12.30 5.40 11.74
C TYR A 6 -11.17 5.61 12.76
N GLY A 7 -10.95 6.84 13.18
CA GLY A 7 -9.79 7.24 13.95
C GLY A 7 -8.56 7.49 13.07
N LYS A 8 -7.77 8.46 13.48
CA LYS A 8 -6.58 8.94 12.75
C LYS A 8 -5.55 7.82 12.52
N LYS A 9 -5.30 7.00 13.55
CA LYS A 9 -4.32 5.91 13.48
C LYS A 9 -4.66 4.91 12.37
N TRP A 10 -5.92 4.46 12.32
CA TRP A 10 -6.35 3.49 11.31
C TRP A 10 -6.23 4.05 9.90
N LEU A 11 -6.70 5.29 9.69
CA LEU A 11 -6.58 5.96 8.40
C LEU A 11 -5.13 6.07 7.93
N TYR A 12 -4.24 6.44 8.82
CA TYR A 12 -2.82 6.56 8.49
C TYR A 12 -2.19 5.22 8.13
N GLN A 13 -2.51 4.18 8.89
CA GLN A 13 -2.06 2.83 8.58
C GLN A 13 -2.58 2.35 7.22
N MET A 14 -3.84 2.61 6.90
CA MET A 14 -4.42 2.27 5.61
C MET A 14 -3.74 3.02 4.45
N LEU A 15 -3.57 4.33 4.56
CA LEU A 15 -2.92 5.13 3.53
C LEU A 15 -1.45 4.71 3.30
N ALA A 16 -0.73 4.43 4.38
CA ALA A 16 0.65 3.95 4.29
C ALA A 16 0.71 2.54 3.68
N PHE A 17 -0.20 1.65 4.07
CA PHE A 17 -0.30 0.31 3.51
C PHE A 17 -0.64 0.35 2.02
N ASP A 18 -1.67 1.11 1.62
CA ASP A 18 -2.04 1.27 0.21
C ASP A 18 -0.88 1.86 -0.62
N ALA A 19 -0.18 2.84 -0.06
CA ALA A 19 1.00 3.40 -0.70
C ALA A 19 2.13 2.38 -0.83
N PHE A 20 2.33 1.50 0.15
CA PHE A 20 3.34 0.45 0.11
C PHE A 20 3.05 -0.60 -0.94
N ILE A 21 1.84 -1.14 -0.97
CA ILE A 21 1.46 -2.17 -1.95
C ILE A 21 1.07 -1.59 -3.32
N GLY A 22 0.98 -0.27 -3.44
CA GLY A 22 0.54 0.41 -4.66
C GLY A 22 -0.91 0.11 -5.01
N ASN A 23 -1.82 0.19 -4.04
CA ASN A 23 -3.23 -0.02 -4.29
C ASN A 23 -3.84 1.19 -5.01
N GLU A 24 -4.18 1.02 -6.27
CA GLU A 24 -4.75 2.09 -7.11
C GLU A 24 -6.27 2.18 -7.00
N ASP A 25 -6.93 1.26 -6.30
CA ASP A 25 -8.40 1.14 -6.30
C ASP A 25 -9.07 1.20 -4.92
N ARG A 26 -8.45 1.86 -3.94
CA ARG A 26 -9.10 2.15 -2.67
C ARG A 26 -10.18 3.23 -2.85
N HIS A 27 -11.32 2.86 -3.41
CA HIS A 27 -12.46 3.76 -3.60
C HIS A 27 -13.41 3.76 -2.38
N GLU A 28 -14.42 4.62 -2.41
CA GLU A 28 -15.32 4.84 -1.26
C GLU A 28 -16.09 3.57 -0.82
N ASN A 29 -16.41 2.66 -1.74
CA ASN A 29 -17.08 1.40 -1.41
C ASN A 29 -16.18 0.37 -0.71
N ASN A 30 -14.87 0.66 -0.57
CA ASN A 30 -13.91 -0.16 0.18
C ASN A 30 -13.67 0.40 1.60
N PHE A 31 -14.62 1.21 2.09
CA PHE A 31 -14.66 1.78 3.43
C PHE A 31 -15.98 1.39 4.11
N ASP A 32 -15.94 0.35 4.91
CA ASP A 32 -17.07 -0.03 5.74
C ASP A 32 -16.90 0.45 7.19
N VAL A 33 -17.95 0.37 7.95
CA VAL A 33 -17.95 0.58 9.39
C VAL A 33 -18.59 -0.61 10.06
N ILE A 34 -17.90 -1.17 11.04
CA ILE A 34 -18.47 -2.20 11.89
C ILE A 34 -19.22 -1.49 13.03
N VAL A 35 -20.53 -1.69 13.07
CA VAL A 35 -21.36 -1.18 14.17
C VAL A 35 -21.64 -2.31 15.15
N ARG A 36 -21.23 -2.11 16.41
CA ARG A 36 -21.48 -3.06 17.49
C ARG A 36 -21.83 -2.28 18.77
N ASP A 37 -22.95 -2.64 19.40
CA ASP A 37 -23.43 -2.01 20.62
C ASP A 37 -23.51 -0.46 20.52
N GLY A 38 -23.96 0.04 19.37
CA GLY A 38 -24.08 1.47 19.10
C GLY A 38 -22.74 2.21 18.91
N LYS A 39 -21.63 1.49 18.82
CA LYS A 39 -20.30 2.05 18.58
C LYS A 39 -19.76 1.66 17.20
N ASN A 40 -19.00 2.58 16.62
CA ASN A 40 -18.34 2.38 15.33
C ASN A 40 -16.92 1.85 15.54
N TYR A 41 -16.55 0.85 14.75
CA TYR A 41 -15.21 0.30 14.70
C TYR A 41 -14.71 0.29 13.27
N ALA A 42 -13.42 0.56 13.09
CA ALA A 42 -12.77 0.41 11.79
C ALA A 42 -12.70 -1.08 11.40
N PRO A 43 -13.02 -1.41 10.14
CA PRO A 43 -12.93 -2.78 9.65
C PRO A 43 -11.47 -3.18 9.41
N PRO A 44 -11.18 -4.46 9.17
CA PRO A 44 -9.94 -4.85 8.50
C PRO A 44 -9.80 -4.15 7.15
N ILE A 45 -8.57 -3.93 6.72
CA ILE A 45 -8.29 -3.44 5.36
C ILE A 45 -8.54 -4.61 4.39
N TYR A 46 -9.45 -4.44 3.44
CA TYR A 46 -9.84 -5.45 2.47
C TYR A 46 -9.84 -4.88 1.05
N ASP A 47 -10.10 -5.73 0.05
CA ASP A 47 -10.13 -5.40 -1.37
C ASP A 47 -8.86 -4.70 -1.85
N ASN A 48 -7.77 -5.45 -1.82
CA ASN A 48 -6.45 -5.00 -2.28
C ASN A 48 -6.12 -5.50 -3.70
N GLY A 49 -7.13 -5.88 -4.48
CA GLY A 49 -6.96 -6.48 -5.81
C GLY A 49 -6.27 -5.56 -6.83
N GLY A 50 -6.37 -4.25 -6.65
CA GLY A 50 -5.69 -3.25 -7.49
C GLY A 50 -4.24 -2.94 -7.11
N SER A 51 -3.54 -3.88 -6.43
CA SER A 51 -2.21 -3.69 -5.87
C SER A 51 -1.14 -4.51 -6.58
N LEU A 52 0.13 -4.29 -6.21
CA LEU A 52 1.28 -5.11 -6.62
C LEU A 52 1.40 -5.26 -8.14
N LEU A 53 1.23 -4.14 -8.85
CA LEU A 53 1.31 -4.10 -10.32
C LEU A 53 0.23 -4.97 -11.01
N ALA A 54 -0.93 -5.16 -10.38
CA ALA A 54 -2.00 -6.00 -10.93
C ALA A 54 -2.43 -5.59 -12.34
N TRP A 55 -2.41 -4.30 -12.64
CA TRP A 55 -2.80 -3.74 -13.93
C TRP A 55 -1.66 -3.64 -14.96
N ALA A 56 -0.42 -3.94 -14.55
CA ALA A 56 0.73 -3.89 -15.45
C ALA A 56 0.70 -5.05 -16.45
N THR A 57 0.88 -4.76 -17.73
CA THR A 57 1.09 -5.77 -18.77
C THR A 57 2.48 -6.40 -18.65
N ASP A 58 2.69 -7.53 -19.30
CA ASP A 58 4.00 -8.19 -19.27
C ASP A 58 5.11 -7.38 -19.97
N GLU A 59 4.74 -6.54 -20.93
CA GLU A 59 5.66 -5.59 -21.57
C GLU A 59 6.07 -4.49 -20.59
N GLU A 60 5.13 -3.93 -19.85
CA GLU A 60 5.38 -2.88 -18.86
C GLU A 60 6.25 -3.37 -17.71
N LEU A 61 6.19 -4.66 -17.35
CA LEU A 61 7.04 -5.23 -16.29
C LEU A 61 8.54 -5.17 -16.56
N THR A 62 8.97 -4.91 -17.82
CA THR A 62 10.36 -4.71 -18.16
C THR A 62 10.81 -3.25 -18.12
N ASP A 63 9.89 -2.32 -17.98
CA ASP A 63 10.18 -0.89 -17.93
C ASP A 63 10.84 -0.53 -16.59
N THR A 64 12.02 0.06 -16.66
CA THR A 64 12.74 0.56 -15.48
C THR A 64 12.01 1.70 -14.77
N LYS A 65 11.03 2.35 -15.45
CA LYS A 65 10.19 3.41 -14.92
C LYS A 65 8.90 2.90 -14.27
N LEU A 66 8.66 1.59 -14.27
CA LEU A 66 7.46 0.97 -13.72
C LEU A 66 7.09 1.49 -12.32
N ARG A 67 8.10 1.66 -11.46
CA ARG A 67 7.95 2.19 -10.09
C ARG A 67 7.30 3.58 -10.01
N TYR A 68 7.36 4.38 -11.09
CA TYR A 68 6.78 5.73 -11.15
C TYR A 68 5.42 5.76 -11.83
N GLN A 69 5.07 4.74 -12.59
CA GLN A 69 3.85 4.71 -13.40
C GLN A 69 2.63 4.34 -12.58
N PHE A 70 2.76 3.39 -11.66
CA PHE A 70 1.69 2.87 -10.83
C PHE A 70 1.65 3.58 -9.47
N ASP A 71 1.36 4.88 -9.48
CA ASP A 71 1.25 5.72 -8.28
C ASP A 71 -0.14 6.35 -8.11
N LYS A 72 -1.13 5.91 -8.90
CA LYS A 72 -2.51 6.39 -8.75
C LYS A 72 -3.08 5.94 -7.42
N ALA A 73 -3.88 6.79 -6.82
CA ALA A 73 -4.47 6.53 -5.51
C ALA A 73 -5.87 7.11 -5.39
N LYS A 74 -6.65 6.55 -4.51
CA LYS A 74 -7.96 7.00 -4.04
C LYS A 74 -7.99 6.89 -2.51
N PRO A 75 -8.94 7.47 -1.83
CA PRO A 75 -10.01 8.36 -2.30
C PRO A 75 -9.66 9.84 -2.17
N PHE A 76 -8.64 10.23 -1.36
CA PHE A 76 -8.45 11.61 -0.93
C PHE A 76 -7.62 12.46 -1.89
N ARG A 77 -6.71 11.85 -2.59
CA ARG A 77 -5.85 12.46 -3.60
C ARG A 77 -5.63 11.49 -4.75
N SER A 78 -5.18 12.00 -5.89
CA SER A 78 -5.00 11.21 -7.10
C SER A 78 -3.71 10.38 -7.13
N ARG A 79 -2.79 10.58 -6.18
CA ARG A 79 -1.51 9.87 -6.09
C ARG A 79 -1.17 9.52 -4.66
N HIS A 80 -0.52 8.37 -4.44
CA HIS A 80 -0.01 7.96 -3.13
C HIS A 80 0.93 8.99 -2.52
N ALA A 81 1.83 9.57 -3.33
CA ALA A 81 2.72 10.66 -2.91
C ALA A 81 1.98 11.85 -2.28
N GLN A 82 0.79 12.14 -2.79
CA GLN A 82 -0.03 13.23 -2.26
C GLN A 82 -0.82 12.83 -1.03
N GLN A 83 -1.26 11.56 -0.95
CA GLN A 83 -1.99 11.05 0.22
C GLN A 83 -1.07 10.92 1.44
N ILE A 84 0.16 10.45 1.25
CA ILE A 84 1.15 10.32 2.33
C ILE A 84 1.45 11.68 2.98
N LYS A 85 1.41 12.78 2.22
CA LYS A 85 1.58 14.12 2.78
C LYS A 85 0.46 14.57 3.74
N LEU A 86 -0.63 13.82 3.81
CA LEU A 86 -1.69 14.06 4.80
C LEU A 86 -1.35 13.44 6.17
N LEU A 87 -0.32 12.60 6.24
CA LEU A 87 0.13 11.98 7.47
C LEU A 87 0.97 13.00 8.27
N ASP A 88 0.60 13.22 9.51
CA ASP A 88 1.30 14.12 10.43
C ASP A 88 2.07 13.36 11.53
N ALA A 89 2.11 12.03 11.43
CA ALA A 89 2.82 11.16 12.34
C ALA A 89 3.40 9.94 11.61
N PRO A 90 4.56 9.41 12.02
CA PRO A 90 5.13 8.21 11.44
C PRO A 90 4.24 6.99 11.69
N VAL A 91 4.06 6.17 10.67
CA VAL A 91 3.30 4.91 10.74
C VAL A 91 4.18 3.69 10.49
N LEU A 92 5.41 3.90 10.00
CA LEU A 92 6.39 2.83 9.86
C LEU A 92 7.09 2.55 11.19
N PRO A 93 7.40 1.28 11.50
CA PRO A 93 8.21 0.95 12.66
C PRO A 93 9.61 1.54 12.53
N VAL A 94 10.22 1.87 13.67
CA VAL A 94 11.63 2.25 13.73
C VAL A 94 12.47 0.96 13.61
N CYS A 95 12.82 0.61 12.38
CA CYS A 95 13.61 -0.59 12.08
C CYS A 95 14.50 -0.36 10.85
N ASP A 96 15.44 -1.27 10.66
CA ASP A 96 16.20 -1.33 9.43
C ASP A 96 15.31 -1.76 8.26
N LEU A 97 15.34 -1.00 7.17
CA LEU A 97 14.48 -1.24 6.01
C LEU A 97 14.81 -2.53 5.25
N ASP A 98 16.07 -2.91 5.21
CA ASP A 98 16.47 -4.14 4.51
C ASP A 98 16.00 -5.36 5.30
N THR A 99 16.05 -5.31 6.62
CA THR A 99 15.47 -6.32 7.50
C THR A 99 13.97 -6.41 7.31
N LEU A 100 13.26 -5.29 7.39
CA LEU A 100 11.81 -5.25 7.18
C LEU A 100 11.41 -5.76 5.79
N TYR A 101 12.12 -5.35 4.76
CA TYR A 101 11.90 -5.85 3.40
C TYR A 101 12.06 -7.37 3.32
N THR A 102 13.12 -7.90 3.93
CA THR A 102 13.41 -9.34 3.94
C THR A 102 12.28 -10.12 4.62
N GLU A 103 11.82 -9.66 5.77
CA GLU A 103 10.70 -10.28 6.50
C GLU A 103 9.41 -10.26 5.67
N ILE A 104 9.09 -9.14 5.02
CA ILE A 104 7.92 -9.03 4.15
C ILE A 104 8.01 -10.03 2.98
N ILE A 105 9.15 -10.07 2.29
CA ILE A 105 9.34 -10.98 1.15
C ILE A 105 9.25 -12.44 1.58
N GLN A 106 9.79 -12.79 2.74
CA GLN A 106 9.64 -14.14 3.30
C GLN A 106 8.18 -14.49 3.59
N ALA A 107 7.43 -13.57 4.20
CA ALA A 107 6.02 -13.77 4.53
C ALA A 107 5.14 -13.99 3.29
N ILE A 108 5.42 -13.30 2.18
CA ILE A 108 4.65 -13.41 0.94
C ILE A 108 5.26 -14.37 -0.09
N SER A 109 6.37 -15.03 0.24
CA SER A 109 7.07 -15.94 -0.68
C SER A 109 6.20 -17.03 -1.32
N PRO A 110 5.19 -17.62 -0.63
CA PRO A 110 4.31 -18.59 -1.25
C PRO A 110 3.53 -18.04 -2.46
N ILE A 111 3.25 -16.74 -2.48
CA ILE A 111 2.53 -16.08 -3.59
C ILE A 111 3.43 -16.06 -4.84
N PHE A 112 4.72 -15.83 -4.68
CA PHE A 112 5.65 -15.78 -5.82
C PHE A 112 5.76 -17.10 -6.57
N ALA A 113 5.54 -18.23 -5.90
CA ALA A 113 5.52 -19.55 -6.53
C ALA A 113 4.37 -19.71 -7.54
N LEU A 114 3.33 -18.88 -7.44
CA LEU A 114 2.17 -18.88 -8.34
C LEU A 114 2.32 -17.91 -9.53
N LEU A 115 3.39 -17.14 -9.57
CA LEU A 115 3.64 -16.09 -10.57
C LEU A 115 4.77 -16.50 -11.50
N SER A 116 4.81 -15.89 -12.70
CA SER A 116 6.01 -15.95 -13.54
C SER A 116 7.18 -15.26 -12.83
N GLU A 117 8.42 -15.74 -13.09
CA GLU A 117 9.60 -15.13 -12.47
C GLU A 117 9.76 -13.64 -12.84
N LYS A 118 9.38 -13.28 -14.06
CA LYS A 118 9.35 -11.89 -14.52
C LYS A 118 8.46 -11.02 -13.62
N ARG A 119 7.24 -11.48 -13.35
CA ARG A 119 6.28 -10.76 -12.49
C ARG A 119 6.73 -10.75 -11.03
N ALA A 120 7.17 -11.88 -10.51
CA ALA A 120 7.69 -11.98 -9.15
C ALA A 120 8.90 -11.03 -8.92
N SER A 121 9.83 -10.97 -9.87
CA SER A 121 10.98 -10.06 -9.82
C SER A 121 10.53 -8.59 -9.85
N ALA A 122 9.61 -8.24 -10.74
CA ALA A 122 9.07 -6.87 -10.82
C ALA A 122 8.39 -6.45 -9.51
N ILE A 123 7.59 -7.31 -8.89
CA ILE A 123 6.92 -7.04 -7.61
C ILE A 123 7.95 -6.86 -6.49
N ARG A 124 8.98 -7.72 -6.40
CA ARG A 124 10.05 -7.56 -5.39
C ARG A 124 10.74 -6.21 -5.50
N GLN A 125 11.11 -5.80 -6.72
CA GLN A 125 11.75 -4.50 -6.97
C GLN A 125 10.80 -3.34 -6.64
N TYR A 126 9.54 -3.46 -7.02
CA TYR A 126 8.51 -2.48 -6.74
C TYR A 126 8.32 -2.27 -5.23
N LEU A 127 8.17 -3.34 -4.47
CA LEU A 127 8.02 -3.27 -3.01
C LEU A 127 9.25 -2.67 -2.32
N LYS A 128 10.45 -3.02 -2.77
CA LYS A 128 11.69 -2.42 -2.24
C LYS A 128 11.72 -0.91 -2.46
N TYR A 129 11.36 -0.48 -3.65
CA TYR A 129 11.28 0.94 -3.98
C TYR A 129 10.21 1.65 -3.12
N ARG A 130 9.01 1.06 -3.00
CA ARG A 130 7.89 1.67 -2.25
C ARG A 130 8.20 1.79 -0.76
N LEU A 131 8.87 0.83 -0.18
CA LEU A 131 9.29 0.89 1.22
C LEU A 131 10.28 2.02 1.47
N HIS A 132 11.29 2.14 0.60
CA HIS A 132 12.26 3.24 0.67
C HIS A 132 11.60 4.60 0.47
N TYR A 133 10.71 4.69 -0.52
CA TYR A 133 9.93 5.89 -0.79
C TYR A 133 9.09 6.34 0.42
N LEU A 134 8.40 5.41 1.07
CA LEU A 134 7.62 5.71 2.27
C LEU A 134 8.49 6.27 3.40
N LYS A 135 9.65 5.70 3.64
CA LYS A 135 10.57 6.21 4.65
C LYS A 135 10.99 7.65 4.36
N VAL A 136 11.36 7.94 3.12
CA VAL A 136 11.77 9.30 2.72
C VAL A 136 10.61 10.29 2.81
N ALA A 137 9.41 9.89 2.39
CA ALA A 137 8.24 10.76 2.38
C ALA A 137 7.69 11.05 3.79
N MET A 138 7.94 10.15 4.74
CA MET A 138 7.48 10.26 6.14
C MET A 138 8.57 10.79 7.08
N GLY A 139 9.78 10.95 6.56
CA GLY A 139 10.93 11.63 7.18
C GLY A 139 11.31 11.21 8.53
#